data_c68df49fc0a2380381dc6932e5eb2b96
#
_entry.id   c68df49fc0a2380381dc6932e5eb2b96
#
_cell.length_a   1.000
_cell.length_b   1.000
_cell.length_c   1.000
_cell.angle_alpha   90.00
_cell.angle_beta   90.00
_cell.angle_gamma   90.00
#
_symmetry.space_group_name_H-M   'P 1'
#
loop_
_entity.id
_entity.type
_entity.pdbx_description
1 polymer ?
#
loop_
_entity_poly.entity_id
_entity_poly.type
_entity_poly.pdbx_seq_one_letter_code
_entity_poly.pdbx_strand_id
1 'polypeptide(L)'
;MKASSLSELKNELKTLGHAQLLDICIHLAKYKKDNKELLTYLLFEAGDEPAYIKSVKDLITEQFLDINKSNTYFAKKTIRKILRTTTKYIKYSGSKQTEVELLLFFCKNLKKSGISLQSSIALYNLYQRQIQKIEKALSTMHEDLQYDYKEELASLL
;
A
#
# COMPACT_ATOMS: atom_id res chain seq x y z
N MET A 1 23.81 5.41 -18.99
CA MET A 1 22.66 4.90 -19.77
C MET A 1 21.42 5.69 -19.41
N LYS A 2 20.69 6.21 -20.40
CA LYS A 2 19.40 6.89 -20.19
C LYS A 2 18.27 5.85 -20.32
N ALA A 3 17.30 5.86 -19.42
CA ALA A 3 16.15 4.97 -19.51
C ALA A 3 15.24 5.38 -20.68
N SER A 4 14.75 4.37 -21.42
CA SER A 4 13.75 4.58 -22.45
C SER A 4 12.38 4.89 -21.87
N SER A 5 11.51 5.51 -22.66
CA SER A 5 10.12 5.74 -22.27
C SER A 5 9.32 4.43 -22.19
N LEU A 6 8.23 4.43 -21.45
CA LEU A 6 7.34 3.26 -21.38
C LEU A 6 6.76 2.88 -22.75
N SER A 7 6.54 3.86 -23.63
CA SER A 7 6.04 3.63 -24.98
C SER A 7 7.06 2.87 -25.84
N GLU A 8 8.32 3.28 -25.78
CA GLU A 8 9.42 2.58 -26.48
C GLU A 8 9.58 1.15 -25.96
N LEU A 9 9.62 0.98 -24.62
CA LEU A 9 9.69 -0.36 -24.01
C LEU A 9 8.53 -1.25 -24.43
N LYS A 10 7.30 -0.72 -24.45
CA LYS A 10 6.12 -1.47 -24.87
C LYS A 10 6.23 -1.91 -26.34
N ASN A 11 6.74 -1.05 -27.23
CA ASN A 11 6.89 -1.38 -28.64
C ASN A 11 7.92 -2.49 -28.83
N GLU A 12 9.06 -2.41 -28.16
CA GLU A 12 10.09 -3.46 -28.21
C GLU A 12 9.58 -4.79 -27.63
N LEU A 13 8.91 -4.77 -26.47
CA LEU A 13 8.36 -5.98 -25.86
C LEU A 13 7.35 -6.71 -26.77
N LYS A 14 6.60 -6.00 -27.62
CA LYS A 14 5.66 -6.60 -28.58
C LYS A 14 6.34 -7.40 -29.68
N THR A 15 7.61 -7.13 -30.00
CA THR A 15 8.38 -7.81 -31.05
C THR A 15 9.02 -9.10 -30.57
N LEU A 16 9.04 -9.32 -29.24
CA LEU A 16 9.74 -10.45 -28.60
C LEU A 16 8.88 -11.72 -28.57
N GLY A 17 9.54 -12.87 -28.70
CA GLY A 17 8.90 -14.17 -28.50
C GLY A 17 8.67 -14.50 -27.01
N HIS A 18 7.81 -15.51 -26.75
CA HIS A 18 7.47 -15.93 -25.39
C HIS A 18 8.67 -16.26 -24.49
N ALA A 19 9.67 -16.97 -25.01
CA ALA A 19 10.86 -17.32 -24.24
C ALA A 19 11.64 -16.07 -23.81
N GLN A 20 11.81 -15.10 -24.69
CA GLN A 20 12.50 -13.85 -24.39
C GLN A 20 11.73 -13.01 -23.35
N LEU A 21 10.40 -12.94 -23.45
CA LEU A 21 9.56 -12.25 -22.47
C LEU A 21 9.66 -12.90 -21.08
N LEU A 22 9.63 -14.24 -21.03
CA LEU A 22 9.80 -14.99 -19.79
C LEU A 22 11.16 -14.71 -19.14
N ASP A 23 12.23 -14.75 -19.92
CA ASP A 23 13.58 -14.47 -19.44
C ASP A 23 13.70 -13.05 -18.87
N ILE A 24 13.13 -12.07 -19.54
CA ILE A 24 13.09 -10.68 -19.05
C ILE A 24 12.31 -10.57 -17.73
N CYS A 25 11.13 -11.18 -17.64
CA CYS A 25 10.32 -11.19 -16.41
C CYS A 25 11.09 -11.82 -15.24
N ILE A 26 11.73 -12.96 -15.46
CA ILE A 26 12.53 -13.64 -14.43
C ILE A 26 13.75 -12.80 -14.04
N HIS A 27 14.40 -12.17 -15.01
CA HIS A 27 15.54 -11.27 -14.73
C HIS A 27 15.12 -10.09 -13.86
N LEU A 28 14.00 -9.43 -14.18
CA LEU A 28 13.45 -8.34 -13.39
C LEU A 28 13.05 -8.79 -11.97
N ALA A 29 12.45 -9.98 -11.84
CA ALA A 29 12.09 -10.54 -10.54
C ALA A 29 13.32 -10.86 -9.66
N LYS A 30 14.42 -11.30 -10.27
CA LYS A 30 15.69 -11.55 -9.57
C LYS A 30 16.42 -10.27 -9.16
N TYR A 31 16.21 -9.18 -9.87
CA TYR A 31 16.94 -7.93 -9.67
C TYR A 31 16.61 -7.24 -8.33
N LYS A 32 15.34 -7.25 -7.92
CA LYS A 32 14.89 -6.69 -6.63
C LYS A 32 13.80 -7.54 -5.99
N LYS A 33 13.82 -7.62 -4.66
CA LYS A 33 12.76 -8.28 -3.87
C LYS A 33 11.37 -7.73 -4.20
N ASP A 34 11.23 -6.42 -4.29
CA ASP A 34 9.93 -5.76 -4.61
C ASP A 34 9.41 -6.17 -6.01
N ASN A 35 10.28 -6.37 -6.99
CA ASN A 35 9.88 -6.86 -8.30
C ASN A 35 9.35 -8.31 -8.22
N LYS A 36 10.01 -9.16 -7.42
CA LYS A 36 9.56 -10.53 -7.18
C LYS A 36 8.20 -10.55 -6.48
N GLU A 37 8.03 -9.72 -5.46
CA GLU A 37 6.75 -9.58 -4.74
C GLU A 37 5.64 -9.06 -5.65
N LEU A 38 5.90 -8.05 -6.49
CA LEU A 38 4.94 -7.55 -7.47
C LEU A 38 4.55 -8.64 -8.48
N LEU A 39 5.52 -9.40 -8.99
CA LEU A 39 5.22 -10.49 -9.92
C LEU A 39 4.40 -11.60 -9.22
N THR A 40 4.69 -11.89 -7.94
CA THR A 40 3.89 -12.82 -7.14
C THR A 40 2.44 -12.36 -7.03
N TYR A 41 2.22 -11.08 -6.70
CA TYR A 41 0.88 -10.49 -6.67
C TYR A 41 0.16 -10.67 -8.02
N LEU A 42 0.80 -10.27 -9.12
CA LEU A 42 0.19 -10.31 -10.46
C LEU A 42 -0.17 -11.71 -10.92
N LEU A 43 0.61 -12.73 -10.54
CA LEU A 43 0.40 -14.11 -10.98
C LEU A 43 -0.56 -14.90 -10.08
N PHE A 44 -0.57 -14.63 -8.77
CA PHE A 44 -1.22 -15.54 -7.82
C PHE A 44 -2.28 -14.87 -6.93
N GLU A 45 -2.24 -13.53 -6.78
CA GLU A 45 -3.08 -12.83 -5.81
C GLU A 45 -4.09 -11.86 -6.46
N ALA A 46 -3.77 -11.33 -7.63
CA ALA A 46 -4.62 -10.36 -8.32
C ALA A 46 -6.01 -10.91 -8.72
N GLY A 47 -6.19 -12.23 -8.74
CA GLY A 47 -7.48 -12.89 -9.01
C GLY A 47 -8.42 -12.91 -7.81
N ASP A 48 -7.94 -12.67 -6.58
CA ASP A 48 -8.72 -12.62 -5.35
C ASP A 48 -8.30 -11.43 -4.49
N GLU A 49 -8.71 -10.25 -4.91
CA GLU A 49 -8.38 -8.99 -4.23
C GLU A 49 -8.86 -8.94 -2.75
N PRO A 50 -10.05 -9.47 -2.37
CA PRO A 50 -10.44 -9.54 -0.98
C PRO A 50 -9.50 -10.38 -0.10
N ALA A 51 -9.03 -11.53 -0.58
CA ALA A 51 -8.06 -12.35 0.13
C ALA A 51 -6.71 -11.63 0.26
N TYR A 52 -6.27 -10.96 -0.80
CA TYR A 52 -5.07 -10.12 -0.79
C TYR A 52 -5.15 -9.00 0.25
N ILE A 53 -6.24 -8.22 0.26
CA ILE A 53 -6.47 -7.15 1.25
C ILE A 53 -6.43 -7.72 2.66
N LYS A 54 -7.05 -8.87 2.89
CA LYS A 54 -7.04 -9.54 4.20
C LYS A 54 -5.62 -9.89 4.64
N SER A 55 -4.83 -10.51 3.77
CA SER A 55 -3.44 -10.89 4.08
C SER A 55 -2.58 -9.68 4.43
N VAL A 56 -2.77 -8.55 3.73
CA VAL A 56 -2.06 -7.30 4.03
C VAL A 56 -2.53 -6.68 5.35
N LYS A 57 -3.84 -6.74 5.67
CA LYS A 57 -4.37 -6.30 6.96
C LYS A 57 -3.79 -7.11 8.12
N ASP A 58 -3.66 -8.42 7.97
CA ASP A 58 -3.05 -9.30 8.97
C ASP A 58 -1.58 -8.92 9.21
N LEU A 59 -0.81 -8.70 8.16
CA LEU A 59 0.57 -8.22 8.25
C LEU A 59 0.68 -6.85 8.94
N ILE A 60 -0.21 -5.91 8.62
CA ILE A 60 -0.26 -4.60 9.27
C ILE A 60 -0.52 -4.77 10.78
N THR A 61 -1.46 -5.65 11.14
CA THR A 61 -1.79 -5.93 12.55
C THR A 61 -0.58 -6.46 13.31
N GLU A 62 0.12 -7.45 12.77
CA GLU A 62 1.35 -8.00 13.37
C GLU A 62 2.39 -6.91 13.58
N GLN A 63 2.62 -6.07 12.57
CA GLN A 63 3.60 -4.98 12.68
C GLN A 63 3.21 -3.93 13.74
N PHE A 64 1.91 -3.67 13.95
CA PHE A 64 1.45 -2.78 15.02
C PHE A 64 1.64 -3.38 16.42
N LEU A 65 1.55 -4.71 16.57
CA LEU A 65 1.83 -5.39 17.83
C LEU A 65 3.31 -5.26 18.25
N ASP A 66 4.22 -5.20 17.29
CA ASP A 66 5.66 -5.06 17.52
C ASP A 66 6.13 -3.64 17.87
N ILE A 67 5.21 -2.66 17.95
CA ILE A 67 5.59 -1.27 18.24
C ILE A 67 6.08 -1.13 19.69
N ASN A 68 7.32 -0.69 19.86
CA ASN A 68 7.82 -0.27 21.18
C ASN A 68 7.20 1.08 21.59
N LYS A 69 6.19 1.02 22.45
CA LYS A 69 5.45 2.19 22.92
C LYS A 69 6.18 2.99 24.01
N SER A 70 7.19 2.40 24.64
CA SER A 70 7.95 3.06 25.71
C SER A 70 8.88 4.15 25.20
N ASN A 71 9.22 4.14 23.89
CA ASN A 71 10.09 5.11 23.27
C ASN A 71 9.45 5.71 22.02
N THR A 72 9.10 7.00 22.11
CA THR A 72 8.43 7.75 21.03
C THR A 72 9.23 7.79 19.72
N TYR A 73 10.57 7.82 19.81
CA TYR A 73 11.40 7.83 18.61
C TYR A 73 11.29 6.50 17.85
N PHE A 74 11.43 5.38 18.55
CA PHE A 74 11.29 4.05 17.92
C PHE A 74 9.88 3.78 17.45
N ALA A 75 8.85 4.18 18.21
CA ALA A 75 7.46 4.10 17.78
C ALA A 75 7.23 4.83 16.45
N LYS A 76 7.70 6.07 16.32
CA LYS A 76 7.61 6.84 15.06
C LYS A 76 8.31 6.16 13.90
N LYS A 77 9.49 5.58 14.12
CA LYS A 77 10.25 4.86 13.10
C LYS A 77 9.48 3.63 12.61
N THR A 78 8.90 2.87 13.54
CA THR A 78 8.10 1.68 13.23
C THR A 78 6.82 2.06 12.47
N ILE A 79 6.07 3.07 12.91
CA ILE A 79 4.87 3.56 12.22
C ILE A 79 5.18 3.96 10.77
N ARG A 80 6.28 4.66 10.53
CA ARG A 80 6.70 5.01 9.16
C ARG A 80 7.07 3.77 8.33
N LYS A 81 7.65 2.74 8.96
CA LYS A 81 7.94 1.47 8.28
C LYS A 81 6.64 0.77 7.89
N ILE A 82 5.66 0.69 8.81
CA ILE A 82 4.35 0.09 8.54
C ILE A 82 3.67 0.81 7.38
N LEU A 83 3.65 2.15 7.40
CA LEU A 83 3.05 2.94 6.32
C LEU A 83 3.74 2.70 4.97
N ARG A 84 5.07 2.60 4.94
CA ARG A 84 5.81 2.26 3.70
C ARG A 84 5.44 0.88 3.18
N THR A 85 5.32 -0.10 4.07
CA THR A 85 4.87 -1.47 3.73
C THR A 85 3.45 -1.43 3.16
N THR A 86 2.51 -0.78 3.85
CA THR A 86 1.12 -0.60 3.40
C THR A 86 1.08 0.05 2.01
N THR A 87 1.80 1.15 1.82
CA THR A 87 1.85 1.87 0.54
C THR A 87 2.45 1.01 -0.58
N LYS A 88 3.43 0.16 -0.27
CA LYS A 88 4.02 -0.78 -1.23
C LYS A 88 2.96 -1.77 -1.75
N TYR A 89 2.21 -2.39 -0.86
CA TYR A 89 1.15 -3.34 -1.24
C TYR A 89 -0.02 -2.67 -1.97
N ILE A 90 -0.39 -1.44 -1.59
CA ILE A 90 -1.35 -0.63 -2.36
C ILE A 90 -0.88 -0.44 -3.81
N LYS A 91 0.40 -0.15 -4.02
CA LYS A 91 0.96 0.02 -5.36
C LYS A 91 0.98 -1.28 -6.19
N TYR A 92 1.09 -2.43 -5.56
CA TYR A 92 1.02 -3.71 -6.27
C TYR A 92 -0.37 -3.94 -6.84
N SER A 93 -1.41 -3.68 -6.08
CA SER A 93 -2.79 -3.77 -6.52
C SER A 93 -3.14 -2.67 -7.55
N GLY A 94 -2.77 -1.45 -7.29
CA GLY A 94 -3.18 -0.29 -8.11
C GLY A 94 -4.68 0.05 -8.00
N SER A 95 -5.46 -0.72 -7.23
CA SER A 95 -6.89 -0.51 -7.00
C SER A 95 -7.15 0.65 -6.04
N LYS A 96 -8.09 1.54 -6.39
CA LYS A 96 -8.52 2.62 -5.50
C LYS A 96 -9.25 2.11 -4.28
N GLN A 97 -10.02 1.06 -4.42
CA GLN A 97 -10.69 0.42 -3.29
C GLN A 97 -9.67 -0.14 -2.30
N THR A 98 -8.68 -0.87 -2.78
CA THR A 98 -7.58 -1.40 -1.96
C THR A 98 -6.80 -0.28 -1.27
N GLU A 99 -6.55 0.84 -1.96
CA GLU A 99 -5.92 2.02 -1.36
C GLU A 99 -6.74 2.55 -0.18
N VAL A 100 -8.05 2.75 -0.36
CA VAL A 100 -8.95 3.23 0.70
C VAL A 100 -8.99 2.24 1.87
N GLU A 101 -9.23 0.97 1.63
CA GLU A 101 -9.36 -0.04 2.68
C GLU A 101 -8.09 -0.19 3.52
N LEU A 102 -6.93 -0.25 2.90
CA LEU A 102 -5.66 -0.43 3.60
C LEU A 102 -5.24 0.83 4.35
N LEU A 103 -5.52 2.04 3.83
CA LEU A 103 -5.22 3.28 4.52
C LEU A 103 -6.18 3.52 5.69
N LEU A 104 -7.49 3.23 5.54
CA LEU A 104 -8.44 3.26 6.65
C LEU A 104 -8.01 2.30 7.76
N PHE A 105 -7.64 1.08 7.41
CA PHE A 105 -7.18 0.08 8.37
C PHE A 105 -5.90 0.51 9.08
N PHE A 106 -4.94 1.08 8.38
CA PHE A 106 -3.73 1.66 8.97
C PHE A 106 -4.06 2.77 9.96
N CYS A 107 -4.90 3.74 9.57
CA CYS A 107 -5.30 4.86 10.43
C CYS A 107 -6.05 4.40 11.69
N LYS A 108 -6.93 3.39 11.55
CA LYS A 108 -7.67 2.78 12.63
C LYS A 108 -6.74 2.11 13.66
N ASN A 109 -5.77 1.33 13.18
CA ASN A 109 -4.77 0.70 14.04
C ASN A 109 -3.87 1.73 14.73
N LEU A 110 -3.50 2.79 14.02
CA LEU A 110 -2.70 3.88 14.62
C LEU A 110 -3.46 4.59 15.73
N LYS A 111 -4.75 4.91 15.56
CA LYS A 111 -5.60 5.46 16.63
C LYS A 111 -5.72 4.50 17.83
N LYS A 112 -5.90 3.21 17.57
CA LYS A 112 -6.03 2.17 18.61
C LYS A 112 -4.71 1.82 19.31
N SER A 113 -3.58 2.19 18.75
CA SER A 113 -2.26 1.82 19.29
C SER A 113 -1.96 2.41 20.66
N GLY A 114 -2.71 3.42 21.10
CA GLY A 114 -2.45 4.16 22.35
C GLY A 114 -1.32 5.19 22.23
N ILE A 115 -0.74 5.36 21.04
CA ILE A 115 0.28 6.38 20.79
C ILE A 115 -0.45 7.71 20.52
N SER A 116 -0.20 8.72 21.36
CA SER A 116 -0.80 10.04 21.17
C SER A 116 -0.31 10.67 19.88
N LEU A 117 -1.22 10.91 18.93
CA LEU A 117 -0.92 11.62 17.68
C LEU A 117 -0.48 13.07 17.94
N GLN A 118 -1.03 13.67 19.01
CA GLN A 118 -0.72 15.05 19.39
C GLN A 118 0.65 15.20 20.05
N SER A 119 1.24 14.10 20.56
CA SER A 119 2.58 14.12 21.16
C SER A 119 3.70 14.44 20.16
N SER A 120 3.41 14.44 18.86
CA SER A 120 4.37 14.70 17.82
C SER A 120 3.73 15.27 16.56
N ILE A 121 4.07 16.51 16.22
CA ILE A 121 3.66 17.17 14.97
C ILE A 121 3.91 16.27 13.76
N ALA A 122 5.02 15.53 13.75
CA ALA A 122 5.36 14.62 12.66
C ALA A 122 4.38 13.43 12.53
N LEU A 123 3.88 12.87 13.65
CA LEU A 123 2.87 11.81 13.62
C LEU A 123 1.50 12.37 13.24
N TYR A 124 1.13 13.50 13.79
CA TYR A 124 -0.11 14.18 13.43
C TYR A 124 -0.17 14.46 11.92
N ASN A 125 0.88 15.07 11.38
CA ASN A 125 0.96 15.36 9.95
C ASN A 125 0.99 14.08 9.09
N LEU A 126 1.64 13.02 9.55
CA LEU A 126 1.62 11.73 8.86
C LEU A 126 0.19 11.18 8.79
N TYR A 127 -0.53 11.22 9.91
CA TYR A 127 -1.93 10.78 9.98
C TYR A 127 -2.83 11.61 9.07
N GLN A 128 -2.79 12.94 9.17
CA GLN A 128 -3.60 13.85 8.35
C GLN A 128 -3.38 13.65 6.85
N ARG A 129 -2.14 13.39 6.43
CA ARG A 129 -1.83 13.08 5.03
C ARG A 129 -2.49 11.78 4.56
N GLN A 130 -2.65 10.78 5.44
CA GLN A 130 -3.36 9.56 5.06
C GLN A 130 -4.86 9.82 4.93
N ILE A 131 -5.46 10.58 5.84
CA ILE A 131 -6.86 11.02 5.74
C ILE A 131 -7.11 11.73 4.39
N GLN A 132 -6.28 12.71 4.04
CA GLN A 132 -6.40 13.42 2.76
C GLN A 132 -6.26 12.49 1.53
N LYS A 133 -5.39 11.46 1.61
CA LYS A 133 -5.27 10.47 0.54
C LYS A 133 -6.53 9.61 0.42
N ILE A 134 -7.11 9.21 1.54
CA ILE A 134 -8.36 8.44 1.57
C ILE A 134 -9.48 9.26 0.94
N GLU A 135 -9.66 10.52 1.35
CA GLU A 135 -10.66 11.43 0.80
C GLU A 135 -10.51 11.59 -0.72
N LYS A 136 -9.26 11.81 -1.17
CA LYS A 136 -8.96 11.94 -2.60
C LYS A 136 -9.24 10.64 -3.37
N ALA A 137 -8.89 9.48 -2.82
CA ALA A 137 -9.19 8.21 -3.45
C ALA A 137 -10.70 7.95 -3.53
N LEU A 138 -11.43 8.21 -2.43
CA LEU A 138 -12.89 8.09 -2.37
C LEU A 138 -13.59 8.98 -3.41
N SER A 139 -13.13 10.21 -3.59
CA SER A 139 -13.76 11.14 -4.55
C SER A 139 -13.71 10.67 -6.00
N THR A 140 -12.86 9.68 -6.31
CA THR A 140 -12.73 9.10 -7.66
C THR A 140 -13.47 7.76 -7.82
N MET A 141 -14.09 7.26 -6.76
CA MET A 141 -14.82 5.99 -6.77
C MET A 141 -16.32 6.21 -7.08
N HIS A 142 -17.01 5.11 -7.41
CA HIS A 142 -18.46 5.13 -7.59
C HIS A 142 -19.18 5.54 -6.29
N GLU A 143 -20.31 6.23 -6.39
CA GLU A 143 -21.03 6.79 -5.23
C GLU A 143 -21.43 5.74 -4.18
N ASP A 144 -21.84 4.55 -4.60
CA ASP A 144 -22.20 3.46 -3.69
C ASP A 144 -21.03 3.05 -2.80
N LEU A 145 -19.83 2.90 -3.40
CA LEU A 145 -18.61 2.60 -2.66
C LEU A 145 -18.17 3.75 -1.76
N GLN A 146 -18.38 4.99 -2.21
CA GLN A 146 -18.10 6.15 -1.37
C GLN A 146 -18.96 6.14 -0.10
N TYR A 147 -20.24 5.75 -0.20
CA TYR A 147 -21.15 5.71 0.93
C TYR A 147 -20.67 4.72 1.99
N ASP A 148 -20.28 3.52 1.60
CA ASP A 148 -19.81 2.46 2.51
C ASP A 148 -18.59 2.89 3.34
N TYR A 149 -17.66 3.65 2.75
CA TYR A 149 -16.43 4.08 3.43
C TYR A 149 -16.52 5.43 4.14
N LYS A 150 -17.54 6.26 3.84
CA LYS A 150 -17.71 7.58 4.48
C LYS A 150 -17.93 7.49 5.98
N GLU A 151 -18.72 6.53 6.43
CA GLU A 151 -18.99 6.32 7.86
C GLU A 151 -17.69 5.91 8.59
N GLU A 152 -16.94 4.99 8.00
CA GLU A 152 -15.67 4.56 8.57
C GLU A 152 -14.65 5.70 8.63
N LEU A 153 -14.56 6.51 7.56
CA LEU A 153 -13.69 7.69 7.53
C LEU A 153 -14.11 8.72 8.58
N ALA A 154 -15.41 9.00 8.73
CA ALA A 154 -15.92 9.94 9.74
C ALA A 154 -15.52 9.55 11.17
N SER A 155 -15.43 8.24 11.46
CA SER A 155 -14.96 7.74 12.76
C SER A 155 -13.48 8.02 13.04
N LEU A 156 -12.72 8.38 12.00
CA LEU A 156 -11.29 8.66 12.07
C LEU A 156 -10.97 10.16 12.17
N LEU A 157 -11.89 11.03 11.80
CA LEU A 157 -11.73 12.49 11.91
C LEU A 157 -11.89 12.93 13.36
#